data_c1b0f89306e9a1320d83dc10abe3d527
#
_entry.id   c1b0f89306e9a1320d83dc10abe3d527
#
_cell.length_a   1.000
_cell.length_b   1.000
_cell.length_c   1.000
_cell.angle_alpha   90.00
_cell.angle_beta   90.00
_cell.angle_gamma   90.00
#
_symmetry.space_group_name_H-M   'P 1'
#
loop_
_entity.id
_entity.type
_entity.pdbx_description
1 polymer ?
#
loop_
_entity_poly.entity_id
_entity_poly.type
_entity_poly.pdbx_seq_one_letter_code
_entity_poly.pdbx_strand_id
1 'polypeptide(L)'
;MAEGGAAEMETQRADTAALMKTPLKKGDTWYLVDSRWFKQWKKYVGFDSWDKYQMGDQNVYPGPVDNSGLLKGGDSQSLKEHLIDELDYILVPTEGWNKLVSWYGLLENQEPIARKVVEQGMFVKHCKVEVYLTELKLCENGNMNTVITRRFSKADIIDAIEKEMRKLFSIPDEKEIRLWNKYMSNTFEPLNKPDSTIQDAGLYQGQFLP
;
A
#
# COMPACT_ATOMS: atom_id res chain seq x y z
N MET A 1 21.62 1.70 -20.73
CA MET A 1 22.58 0.64 -20.49
C MET A 1 23.77 1.20 -19.75
N ALA A 2 23.69 1.25 -18.45
CA ALA A 2 24.85 1.66 -17.68
C ALA A 2 25.77 0.44 -17.57
N GLU A 3 26.91 0.51 -18.17
CA GLU A 3 28.01 -0.30 -17.70
C GLU A 3 28.33 0.22 -16.30
N GLY A 4 27.53 -0.23 -15.33
CA GLY A 4 27.76 0.16 -13.95
C GLY A 4 29.12 -0.35 -13.51
N GLY A 5 30.11 0.52 -13.52
CA GLY A 5 31.36 0.24 -12.87
C GLY A 5 31.16 -0.02 -11.38
N ALA A 6 32.14 -0.59 -10.70
CA ALA A 6 32.08 -0.85 -9.26
C ALA A 6 31.68 0.38 -8.44
N ALA A 7 32.07 1.57 -8.88
CA ALA A 7 31.69 2.83 -8.25
C ALA A 7 30.19 3.13 -8.32
N GLU A 8 29.53 2.77 -9.43
CA GLU A 8 28.10 2.95 -9.59
C GLU A 8 27.32 1.98 -8.70
N MET A 9 27.75 0.74 -8.63
CA MET A 9 27.18 -0.26 -7.72
C MET A 9 27.35 0.14 -6.27
N GLU A 10 28.50 0.71 -5.91
CA GLU A 10 28.75 1.22 -4.57
C GLU A 10 27.81 2.35 -4.23
N THR A 11 27.58 3.28 -5.16
CA THR A 11 26.61 4.37 -4.99
C THR A 11 25.20 3.82 -4.78
N GLN A 12 24.77 2.84 -5.58
CA GLN A 12 23.46 2.21 -5.42
C GLN A 12 23.31 1.55 -4.05
N ARG A 13 24.32 0.80 -3.60
CA ARG A 13 24.32 0.18 -2.26
C ARG A 13 24.21 1.22 -1.15
N ALA A 14 25.08 2.22 -1.20
CA ALA A 14 25.15 3.25 -0.14
C ALA A 14 23.88 4.08 -0.06
N ASP A 15 23.37 4.54 -1.19
CA ASP A 15 22.14 5.33 -1.25
C ASP A 15 20.93 4.54 -0.75
N THR A 16 20.81 3.30 -1.21
CA THR A 16 19.69 2.45 -0.80
C THR A 16 19.77 2.08 0.68
N ALA A 17 20.96 1.73 1.18
CA ALA A 17 21.14 1.41 2.60
C ALA A 17 20.78 2.59 3.49
N ALA A 18 21.15 3.81 3.10
CA ALA A 18 20.81 5.03 3.84
C ALA A 18 19.31 5.28 3.82
N LEU A 19 18.66 5.12 2.66
CA LEU A 19 17.21 5.34 2.51
C LEU A 19 16.37 4.29 3.24
N MET A 20 16.83 3.03 3.31
CA MET A 20 16.15 1.98 4.05
C MET A 20 16.12 2.22 5.56
N LYS A 21 16.97 3.09 6.07
CA LYS A 21 16.99 3.51 7.47
C LYS A 21 16.07 4.69 7.74
N THR A 22 15.37 5.21 6.74
CA THR A 22 14.42 6.32 6.90
C THR A 22 13.34 5.92 7.90
N PRO A 23 13.09 6.73 8.95
CA PRO A 23 12.02 6.44 9.88
C PRO A 23 10.65 6.61 9.22
N LEU A 24 9.69 5.81 9.65
CA LEU A 24 8.30 5.95 9.20
C LEU A 24 7.70 7.21 9.78
N LYS A 25 7.13 8.05 8.93
CA LYS A 25 6.45 9.29 9.31
C LYS A 25 5.05 9.30 8.75
N LYS A 26 4.07 9.56 9.60
CA LYS A 26 2.66 9.61 9.22
C LYS A 26 2.44 10.49 7.98
N GLY A 27 1.74 9.94 7.01
CA GLY A 27 1.42 10.61 5.76
C GLY A 27 2.43 10.40 4.64
N ASP A 28 3.62 9.89 4.93
CA ASP A 28 4.62 9.58 3.90
C ASP A 28 4.15 8.40 3.04
N THR A 29 4.65 8.36 1.81
CA THR A 29 4.37 7.27 0.88
C THR A 29 5.57 6.34 0.78
N TRP A 30 5.33 5.04 0.93
CA TRP A 30 6.29 3.98 0.73
C TRP A 30 5.82 3.06 -0.39
N TYR A 31 6.74 2.31 -0.97
CA TYR A 31 6.45 1.45 -2.12
C TYR A 31 6.83 0.02 -1.83
N LEU A 32 6.06 -0.91 -2.38
CA LEU A 32 6.36 -2.33 -2.31
C LEU A 32 7.24 -2.73 -3.47
N VAL A 33 8.26 -3.55 -3.17
CA VAL A 33 9.13 -4.19 -4.14
C VAL A 33 9.10 -5.68 -3.87
N ASP A 34 8.92 -6.50 -4.89
CA ASP A 34 8.95 -7.96 -4.75
C ASP A 34 10.30 -8.38 -4.16
N SER A 35 10.26 -9.16 -3.08
CA SER A 35 11.47 -9.59 -2.38
C SER A 35 12.42 -10.40 -3.27
N ARG A 36 11.90 -11.13 -4.27
CA ARG A 36 12.69 -11.90 -5.21
C ARG A 36 13.51 -10.98 -6.11
N TRP A 37 12.90 -9.92 -6.64
CA TRP A 37 13.61 -8.91 -7.41
C TRP A 37 14.67 -8.21 -6.55
N PHE A 38 14.30 -7.84 -5.33
CA PHE A 38 15.20 -7.14 -4.40
C PHE A 38 16.41 -8.00 -4.02
N LYS A 39 16.22 -9.29 -3.79
CA LYS A 39 17.33 -10.24 -3.54
C LYS A 39 18.27 -10.35 -4.73
N GLN A 40 17.71 -10.38 -5.94
CA GLN A 40 18.49 -10.41 -7.17
C GLN A 40 19.34 -9.14 -7.31
N TRP A 41 18.73 -7.98 -7.05
CA TRP A 41 19.44 -6.70 -7.04
C TRP A 41 20.55 -6.67 -6.00
N LYS A 42 20.29 -7.17 -4.80
CA LYS A 42 21.31 -7.24 -3.73
C LYS A 42 22.53 -8.04 -4.17
N LYS A 43 22.32 -9.15 -4.85
CA LYS A 43 23.41 -9.97 -5.40
C LYS A 43 24.18 -9.20 -6.46
N TYR A 44 23.48 -8.56 -7.36
CA TYR A 44 24.10 -7.81 -8.46
C TYR A 44 24.97 -6.65 -7.96
N VAL A 45 24.51 -5.90 -6.98
CA VAL A 45 25.28 -4.77 -6.44
C VAL A 45 26.20 -5.15 -5.28
N GLY A 46 26.17 -6.40 -4.83
CA GLY A 46 26.98 -6.86 -3.70
C GLY A 46 26.59 -6.18 -2.38
N PHE A 47 25.28 -6.11 -2.08
CA PHE A 47 24.75 -5.35 -0.96
C PHE A 47 25.23 -5.84 0.40
N ASP A 48 25.08 -7.13 0.66
CA ASP A 48 25.56 -7.78 1.88
C ASP A 48 26.91 -8.47 1.62
N SER A 49 27.62 -8.82 2.69
CA SER A 49 28.93 -9.44 2.57
C SER A 49 28.92 -10.77 1.79
N TRP A 50 27.83 -11.53 1.91
CA TRP A 50 27.67 -12.80 1.18
C TRP A 50 27.24 -12.62 -0.29
N ASP A 51 26.85 -11.41 -0.69
CA ASP A 51 26.48 -11.11 -2.08
C ASP A 51 27.66 -10.70 -2.95
N LYS A 52 28.77 -10.31 -2.34
CA LYS A 52 29.89 -9.64 -3.04
C LYS A 52 30.54 -10.48 -4.15
N TYR A 53 30.54 -11.78 -4.01
CA TYR A 53 31.18 -12.65 -5.04
C TYR A 53 30.37 -12.74 -6.34
N GLN A 54 29.10 -12.34 -6.31
CA GLN A 54 28.23 -12.26 -7.49
C GLN A 54 28.09 -10.84 -8.05
N MET A 55 28.76 -9.88 -7.45
CA MET A 55 28.66 -8.47 -7.82
C MET A 55 29.06 -8.24 -9.28
N GLY A 56 28.13 -7.63 -10.04
CA GLY A 56 28.32 -7.34 -11.46
C GLY A 56 28.10 -8.53 -12.40
N ASP A 57 27.78 -9.71 -11.87
CA ASP A 57 27.48 -10.88 -12.68
C ASP A 57 26.17 -10.69 -13.43
N GLN A 58 26.21 -10.78 -14.76
CA GLN A 58 25.01 -10.61 -15.60
C GLN A 58 23.94 -11.68 -15.34
N ASN A 59 24.32 -12.85 -14.83
CA ASN A 59 23.38 -13.90 -14.46
C ASN A 59 22.45 -13.49 -13.30
N VAL A 60 22.86 -12.52 -12.48
CA VAL A 60 22.05 -11.98 -11.38
C VAL A 60 21.61 -10.55 -11.64
N TYR A 61 21.75 -10.04 -12.87
CA TYR A 61 21.23 -8.74 -13.25
C TYR A 61 19.71 -8.71 -13.08
N PRO A 62 19.15 -7.78 -12.26
CA PRO A 62 17.74 -7.87 -11.89
C PRO A 62 16.78 -7.46 -13.00
N GLY A 63 17.23 -6.66 -13.99
CA GLY A 63 16.34 -6.07 -14.98
C GLY A 63 15.37 -5.05 -14.38
N PRO A 64 14.31 -4.67 -15.13
CA PRO A 64 13.31 -3.75 -14.60
C PRO A 64 12.67 -4.27 -13.30
N VAL A 65 12.29 -3.35 -12.42
CA VAL A 65 11.56 -3.72 -11.20
C VAL A 65 10.30 -4.48 -11.59
N ASP A 66 10.13 -5.67 -11.06
CA ASP A 66 9.05 -6.58 -11.41
C ASP A 66 8.30 -7.04 -10.15
N ASN A 67 7.09 -6.54 -9.99
CA ASN A 67 6.22 -6.87 -8.88
C ASN A 67 5.14 -7.92 -9.24
N SER A 68 5.27 -8.61 -10.35
CA SER A 68 4.30 -9.61 -10.80
C SER A 68 3.97 -10.65 -9.73
N GLY A 69 4.98 -11.04 -8.94
CA GLY A 69 4.82 -12.01 -7.87
C GLY A 69 3.93 -11.55 -6.72
N LEU A 70 3.69 -10.26 -6.60
CA LEU A 70 2.83 -9.67 -5.56
C LEU A 70 1.39 -9.49 -6.03
N LEU A 71 1.13 -9.58 -7.33
CA LEU A 71 -0.16 -9.31 -7.94
C LEU A 71 -0.95 -10.60 -8.19
N LYS A 72 -2.28 -10.48 -8.19
CA LYS A 72 -3.19 -11.62 -8.39
C LYS A 72 -3.11 -12.23 -9.80
N GLY A 73 -2.52 -11.53 -10.74
CA GLY A 73 -2.36 -12.00 -12.10
C GLY A 73 -3.42 -11.46 -13.06
N GLY A 74 -3.29 -11.79 -14.34
CA GLY A 74 -4.10 -11.22 -15.42
C GLY A 74 -3.85 -9.72 -15.53
N ASP A 75 -4.87 -8.96 -15.85
CA ASP A 75 -4.80 -7.50 -15.96
C ASP A 75 -5.00 -6.81 -14.59
N SER A 76 -5.04 -7.59 -13.50
CA SER A 76 -5.29 -7.07 -12.16
C SER A 76 -4.04 -6.41 -11.59
N GLN A 77 -4.20 -5.19 -11.09
CA GLN A 77 -3.18 -4.50 -10.28
C GLN A 77 -3.41 -4.75 -8.78
N SER A 78 -4.28 -5.70 -8.44
CA SER A 78 -4.60 -6.03 -7.05
C SER A 78 -3.54 -6.93 -6.44
N LEU A 79 -3.17 -6.64 -5.19
CA LEU A 79 -2.25 -7.48 -4.43
C LEU A 79 -2.84 -8.85 -4.11
N LYS A 80 -1.99 -9.85 -4.09
CA LYS A 80 -2.31 -11.14 -3.46
C LYS A 80 -2.59 -10.92 -1.98
N GLU A 81 -3.44 -11.74 -1.43
CA GLU A 81 -3.75 -11.70 0.00
C GLU A 81 -2.65 -12.36 0.83
N HIS A 82 -2.54 -11.98 2.09
CA HIS A 82 -1.64 -12.59 3.07
C HIS A 82 -0.14 -12.50 2.74
N LEU A 83 0.29 -11.50 2.00
CA LEU A 83 1.71 -11.23 1.79
C LEU A 83 2.38 -10.80 3.10
N ILE A 84 3.60 -11.26 3.31
CA ILE A 84 4.35 -11.03 4.55
C ILE A 84 5.50 -10.07 4.28
N ASP A 85 5.61 -9.02 5.11
CA ASP A 85 6.70 -8.06 5.06
C ASP A 85 8.06 -8.75 5.22
N GLU A 86 9.04 -8.31 4.46
CA GLU A 86 10.39 -8.85 4.37
C GLU A 86 10.50 -10.25 3.75
N LEU A 87 9.44 -11.05 3.77
CA LEU A 87 9.42 -12.37 3.14
C LEU A 87 8.96 -12.30 1.68
N ASP A 88 7.84 -11.64 1.43
CA ASP A 88 7.23 -11.54 0.10
C ASP A 88 7.53 -10.20 -0.58
N TYR A 89 7.62 -9.14 0.18
CA TYR A 89 7.91 -7.81 -0.31
C TYR A 89 8.84 -7.05 0.63
N ILE A 90 9.50 -6.03 0.07
CA ILE A 90 10.33 -5.08 0.81
C ILE A 90 9.67 -3.70 0.66
N LEU A 91 9.66 -2.94 1.74
CA LEU A 91 9.15 -1.57 1.73
C LEU A 91 10.31 -0.59 1.54
N VAL A 92 10.16 0.32 0.58
CA VAL A 92 11.14 1.36 0.32
C VAL A 92 10.47 2.73 0.33
N PRO A 93 11.13 3.77 0.87
CA PRO A 93 10.57 5.13 0.83
C PRO A 93 10.52 5.65 -0.61
N THR A 94 9.74 6.71 -0.84
CA THR A 94 9.56 7.29 -2.17
C THR A 94 10.87 7.56 -2.89
N GLU A 95 11.85 8.15 -2.22
CA GLU A 95 13.15 8.44 -2.82
C GLU A 95 13.89 7.16 -3.22
N GLY A 96 13.82 6.12 -2.40
CA GLY A 96 14.40 4.82 -2.72
C GLY A 96 13.74 4.17 -3.92
N TRP A 97 12.43 4.21 -3.99
CA TRP A 97 11.67 3.73 -5.14
C TRP A 97 12.08 4.46 -6.43
N ASN A 98 12.12 5.79 -6.38
CA ASN A 98 12.49 6.60 -7.53
C ASN A 98 13.89 6.28 -8.05
N LYS A 99 14.83 6.03 -7.14
CA LYS A 99 16.20 5.63 -7.51
C LYS A 99 16.23 4.25 -8.19
N LEU A 100 15.54 3.27 -7.63
CA LEU A 100 15.47 1.92 -8.22
C LEU A 100 14.87 1.94 -9.62
N VAL A 101 13.78 2.68 -9.81
CA VAL A 101 13.14 2.84 -11.13
C VAL A 101 14.03 3.62 -12.08
N SER A 102 14.74 4.64 -11.60
CA SER A 102 15.69 5.40 -12.40
C SER A 102 16.83 4.52 -12.92
N TRP A 103 17.33 3.62 -12.09
CA TRP A 103 18.45 2.73 -12.46
C TRP A 103 18.03 1.55 -13.34
N TYR A 104 16.88 0.95 -13.10
CA TYR A 104 16.46 -0.31 -13.74
C TYR A 104 15.16 -0.20 -14.54
N GLY A 105 14.38 0.84 -14.35
CA GLY A 105 13.06 0.95 -14.94
C GLY A 105 12.01 0.14 -14.16
N LEU A 106 10.78 0.25 -14.57
CA LEU A 106 9.66 -0.54 -14.08
C LEU A 106 9.15 -1.41 -15.23
N LEU A 107 8.84 -2.68 -14.94
CA LEU A 107 8.35 -3.59 -15.96
C LEU A 107 7.10 -3.01 -16.63
N GLU A 108 7.04 -3.17 -17.95
CA GLU A 108 5.95 -2.66 -18.79
C GLU A 108 4.57 -3.14 -18.26
N ASN A 109 3.60 -2.27 -18.33
CA ASN A 109 2.23 -2.50 -17.85
C ASN A 109 2.06 -2.68 -16.34
N GLN A 110 3.11 -2.44 -15.56
CA GLN A 110 3.00 -2.39 -14.09
C GLN A 110 2.88 -0.97 -13.60
N GLU A 111 2.11 -0.80 -12.52
CA GLU A 111 2.01 0.47 -11.81
C GLU A 111 2.73 0.36 -10.47
N PRO A 112 3.32 1.46 -9.97
CA PRO A 112 3.91 1.48 -8.64
C PRO A 112 2.88 1.11 -7.57
N ILE A 113 3.27 0.29 -6.62
CA ILE A 113 2.41 -0.09 -5.50
C ILE A 113 2.74 0.85 -4.33
N ALA A 114 2.06 2.00 -4.31
CA ALA A 114 2.25 3.04 -3.30
C ALA A 114 1.33 2.81 -2.11
N ARG A 115 1.88 2.95 -0.89
CA ARG A 115 1.12 2.81 0.36
C ARG A 115 1.50 3.92 1.32
N LYS A 116 0.55 4.35 2.13
CA LYS A 116 0.74 5.43 3.10
C LYS A 116 1.15 4.90 4.46
N VAL A 117 1.95 5.70 5.17
CA VAL A 117 2.25 5.46 6.57
C VAL A 117 1.09 5.97 7.42
N VAL A 118 0.57 5.11 8.28
CA VAL A 118 -0.52 5.44 9.22
C VAL A 118 -0.05 5.23 10.65
N GLU A 119 -0.67 5.95 11.58
CA GLU A 119 -0.50 5.71 13.01
C GLU A 119 -1.55 4.73 13.49
N GLN A 120 -1.13 3.78 14.30
CA GLN A 120 -2.05 2.86 14.96
C GLN A 120 -1.55 2.51 16.37
N GLY A 121 -2.45 1.98 17.17
CA GLY A 121 -2.21 1.63 18.56
C GLY A 121 -3.20 2.32 19.49
N MET A 122 -3.62 1.63 20.56
CA MET A 122 -4.57 2.18 21.53
C MET A 122 -3.90 3.04 22.59
N PHE A 123 -2.83 2.57 23.16
CA PHE A 123 -2.13 3.24 24.26
C PHE A 123 -0.83 3.90 23.79
N VAL A 124 -0.07 3.20 22.96
CA VAL A 124 1.15 3.73 22.36
C VAL A 124 0.94 3.79 20.84
N LYS A 125 1.06 4.98 20.29
CA LYS A 125 0.95 5.19 18.84
C LYS A 125 2.27 4.84 18.17
N HIS A 126 2.20 4.04 17.11
CA HIS A 126 3.35 3.73 16.27
C HIS A 126 2.97 3.84 14.80
N CYS A 127 3.96 4.13 13.96
CA CYS A 127 3.76 4.27 12.53
C CYS A 127 3.97 2.92 11.83
N LYS A 128 3.11 2.66 10.86
CA LYS A 128 3.17 1.45 10.03
C LYS A 128 2.77 1.80 8.61
N VAL A 129 3.39 1.16 7.62
CA VAL A 129 2.92 1.24 6.23
C VAL A 129 1.65 0.40 6.08
N GLU A 130 0.57 1.03 5.65
CA GLU A 130 -0.71 0.35 5.44
C GLU A 130 -0.72 -0.33 4.07
N VAL A 131 -0.32 -1.60 4.03
CA VAL A 131 -0.23 -2.38 2.79
C VAL A 131 -1.61 -2.75 2.26
N TYR A 132 -2.52 -3.15 3.15
CA TYR A 132 -3.88 -3.54 2.80
C TYR A 132 -4.88 -2.51 3.32
N LEU A 133 -5.69 -1.99 2.42
CA LEU A 133 -6.80 -1.09 2.76
C LEU A 133 -7.99 -1.88 3.29
N THR A 134 -8.85 -1.21 4.05
CA THR A 134 -10.08 -1.81 4.59
C THR A 134 -11.19 -1.72 3.53
N GLU A 135 -11.81 -2.84 3.20
CA GLU A 135 -12.97 -2.88 2.34
C GLU A 135 -14.24 -2.65 3.15
N LEU A 136 -15.05 -1.71 2.71
CA LEU A 136 -16.36 -1.43 3.28
C LEU A 136 -17.43 -1.64 2.21
N LYS A 137 -18.56 -2.20 2.61
CA LYS A 137 -19.71 -2.44 1.75
C LYS A 137 -20.72 -1.31 1.94
N LEU A 138 -20.92 -0.54 0.90
CA LEU A 138 -21.74 0.67 0.91
C LEU A 138 -23.07 0.42 0.21
N CYS A 139 -24.18 0.85 0.81
CA CYS A 139 -25.49 0.77 0.20
C CYS A 139 -26.42 1.88 0.71
N GLU A 140 -27.50 2.12 0.00
CA GLU A 140 -28.58 2.98 0.47
C GLU A 140 -29.51 2.19 1.39
N ASN A 141 -30.04 2.83 2.42
CA ASN A 141 -30.94 2.19 3.38
C ASN A 141 -32.19 1.60 2.72
N GLY A 142 -32.73 2.25 1.72
CA GLY A 142 -33.89 1.75 0.97
C GLY A 142 -33.60 0.67 -0.05
N ASN A 143 -32.32 0.39 -0.34
CA ASN A 143 -31.91 -0.56 -1.36
C ASN A 143 -30.63 -1.31 -0.93
N MET A 144 -30.78 -2.13 0.11
CA MET A 144 -29.64 -2.87 0.69
C MET A 144 -29.20 -4.05 -0.17
N ASN A 145 -29.88 -4.33 -1.29
CA ASN A 145 -29.48 -5.37 -2.24
C ASN A 145 -28.45 -4.88 -3.25
N THR A 146 -28.34 -3.56 -3.43
CA THR A 146 -27.33 -2.95 -4.32
C THR A 146 -26.17 -2.48 -3.48
N VAL A 147 -25.17 -3.35 -3.32
CA VAL A 147 -24.00 -3.09 -2.51
C VAL A 147 -22.79 -2.77 -3.39
N ILE A 148 -22.12 -1.68 -3.09
CA ILE A 148 -20.88 -1.29 -3.75
C ILE A 148 -19.74 -1.37 -2.73
N THR A 149 -18.70 -2.14 -3.06
CA THR A 149 -17.53 -2.28 -2.20
C THR A 149 -16.49 -1.22 -2.57
N ARG A 150 -15.95 -0.53 -1.56
CA ARG A 150 -14.86 0.42 -1.72
C ARG A 150 -13.82 0.21 -0.65
N ARG A 151 -12.59 0.58 -0.96
CA ARG A 151 -11.45 0.46 -0.06
C ARG A 151 -11.11 1.81 0.53
N PHE A 152 -10.90 1.81 1.84
CA PHE A 152 -10.54 3.00 2.60
C PHE A 152 -9.32 2.73 3.48
N SER A 153 -8.52 3.75 3.75
CA SER A 153 -7.51 3.69 4.80
C SER A 153 -8.19 3.69 6.17
N LYS A 154 -7.66 2.94 7.12
CA LYS A 154 -8.12 3.02 8.52
C LYS A 154 -7.96 4.42 9.11
N ALA A 155 -7.07 5.22 8.56
CA ALA A 155 -6.84 6.60 8.95
C ALA A 155 -7.80 7.60 8.29
N ASP A 156 -8.59 7.17 7.30
CA ASP A 156 -9.64 8.00 6.69
C ASP A 156 -10.73 8.29 7.72
N ILE A 157 -11.31 9.47 7.62
CA ILE A 157 -12.41 9.87 8.52
C ILE A 157 -13.77 9.49 7.91
N ILE A 158 -14.79 9.45 8.75
CA ILE A 158 -16.15 9.09 8.34
C ILE A 158 -16.67 10.02 7.23
N ASP A 159 -16.30 11.30 7.27
CA ASP A 159 -16.65 12.26 6.23
C ASP A 159 -16.17 11.83 4.83
N ALA A 160 -15.01 11.16 4.74
CA ALA A 160 -14.52 10.63 3.47
C ALA A 160 -15.44 9.54 2.91
N ILE A 161 -16.01 8.71 3.76
CA ILE A 161 -16.99 7.69 3.36
C ILE A 161 -18.28 8.37 2.86
N GLU A 162 -18.76 9.39 3.57
CA GLU A 162 -19.93 10.17 3.16
C GLU A 162 -19.75 10.77 1.76
N LYS A 163 -18.60 11.40 1.52
CA LYS A 163 -18.28 11.98 0.22
C LYS A 163 -18.26 10.95 -0.90
N GLU A 164 -17.68 9.78 -0.65
CA GLU A 164 -17.67 8.69 -1.62
C GLU A 164 -19.06 8.16 -1.91
N MET A 165 -19.90 8.00 -0.86
CA MET A 165 -21.29 7.56 -1.03
C MET A 165 -22.12 8.57 -1.82
N ARG A 166 -21.90 9.87 -1.62
CA ARG A 166 -22.56 10.91 -2.41
C ARG A 166 -22.26 10.76 -3.90
N LYS A 167 -21.03 10.45 -4.24
CA LYS A 167 -20.62 10.19 -5.64
C LYS A 167 -21.26 8.92 -6.19
N LEU A 168 -21.16 7.83 -5.45
CA LEU A 168 -21.64 6.52 -5.88
C LEU A 168 -23.15 6.45 -6.10
N PHE A 169 -23.91 7.13 -5.26
CA PHE A 169 -25.38 7.11 -5.27
C PHE A 169 -25.99 8.39 -5.81
N SER A 170 -25.19 9.27 -6.38
CA SER A 170 -25.61 10.54 -7.01
C SER A 170 -26.47 11.41 -6.06
N ILE A 171 -26.02 11.55 -4.82
CA ILE A 171 -26.71 12.34 -3.80
C ILE A 171 -26.23 13.80 -3.89
N PRO A 172 -27.13 14.80 -4.07
CA PRO A 172 -26.75 16.20 -4.08
C PRO A 172 -26.13 16.65 -2.74
N ASP A 173 -25.18 17.59 -2.81
CA ASP A 173 -24.47 18.08 -1.63
C ASP A 173 -25.40 18.74 -0.59
N GLU A 174 -26.48 19.37 -1.04
CA GLU A 174 -27.47 20.02 -0.17
C GLU A 174 -28.39 19.04 0.56
N LYS A 175 -28.42 17.79 0.14
CA LYS A 175 -29.25 16.77 0.81
C LYS A 175 -28.54 16.21 2.04
N GLU A 176 -29.19 16.28 3.18
CA GLU A 176 -28.67 15.67 4.40
C GLU A 176 -28.67 14.15 4.30
N ILE A 177 -27.53 13.53 4.68
CA ILE A 177 -27.43 12.07 4.79
C ILE A 177 -26.90 11.68 6.17
N ARG A 178 -27.24 10.49 6.59
CA ARG A 178 -26.75 9.89 7.84
C ARG A 178 -26.17 8.54 7.52
N LEU A 179 -25.00 8.24 8.09
CA LEU A 179 -24.36 6.96 7.95
C LEU A 179 -24.62 6.07 9.15
N TRP A 180 -24.83 4.81 8.88
CA TRP A 180 -25.08 3.79 9.89
C TRP A 180 -24.14 2.62 9.69
N ASN A 181 -23.68 2.02 10.78
CA ASN A 181 -22.95 0.77 10.76
C ASN A 181 -23.94 -0.36 11.02
N LYS A 182 -24.06 -1.31 10.09
CA LYS A 182 -24.97 -2.46 10.23
C LYS A 182 -24.17 -3.67 10.69
N TYR A 183 -24.57 -4.25 11.80
CA TYR A 183 -24.01 -5.49 12.33
C TYR A 183 -24.74 -6.73 11.79
N MET A 184 -24.11 -7.89 11.89
CA MET A 184 -24.68 -9.17 11.45
C MET A 184 -25.97 -9.52 12.19
N SER A 185 -26.15 -9.00 13.40
CA SER A 185 -27.37 -9.13 14.22
C SER A 185 -28.55 -8.28 13.75
N ASN A 186 -28.45 -7.62 12.58
CA ASN A 186 -29.42 -6.64 12.08
C ASN A 186 -29.61 -5.44 13.01
N THR A 187 -28.63 -5.13 13.82
CA THR A 187 -28.60 -3.90 14.62
C THR A 187 -27.85 -2.81 13.87
N PHE A 188 -28.23 -1.56 14.14
CA PHE A 188 -27.65 -0.39 13.49
C PHE A 188 -27.09 0.55 14.53
N GLU A 189 -25.89 1.07 14.27
CA GLU A 189 -25.25 2.09 15.10
C GLU A 189 -24.99 3.32 14.26
N PRO A 190 -25.44 4.52 14.69
CA PRO A 190 -25.21 5.73 13.92
C PRO A 190 -23.74 6.14 13.96
N LEU A 191 -23.21 6.58 12.83
CA LEU A 191 -21.87 7.13 12.71
C LEU A 191 -21.96 8.66 12.78
N ASN A 192 -22.03 9.20 14.01
CA ASN A 192 -22.36 10.60 14.27
C ASN A 192 -21.16 11.54 14.28
N LYS A 193 -19.95 11.00 14.25
CA LYS A 193 -18.73 11.78 14.37
C LYS A 193 -17.98 11.80 13.04
N PRO A 194 -18.24 12.79 12.16
CA PRO A 194 -17.60 12.83 10.83
C PRO A 194 -16.08 12.94 10.88
N ASP A 195 -15.52 13.46 11.96
CA ASP A 195 -14.07 13.59 12.15
C ASP A 195 -13.40 12.35 12.74
N SER A 196 -14.18 11.34 13.17
CA SER A 196 -13.63 10.07 13.63
C SER A 196 -13.01 9.29 12.47
N THR A 197 -11.87 8.65 12.74
CA THR A 197 -11.29 7.73 11.77
C THR A 197 -12.10 6.44 11.68
N ILE A 198 -11.95 5.72 10.57
CA ILE A 198 -12.55 4.40 10.39
C ILE A 198 -12.13 3.46 11.52
N GLN A 199 -10.87 3.52 11.94
CA GLN A 199 -10.35 2.71 13.04
C GLN A 199 -11.04 3.06 14.37
N ASP A 200 -11.14 4.34 14.70
CA ASP A 200 -11.76 4.80 15.96
C ASP A 200 -13.27 4.56 16.00
N ALA A 201 -13.91 4.54 14.84
CA ALA A 201 -15.34 4.21 14.72
C ALA A 201 -15.62 2.70 14.82
N GLY A 202 -14.57 1.88 14.87
CA GLY A 202 -14.70 0.42 14.99
C GLY A 202 -15.18 -0.27 13.73
N LEU A 203 -14.92 0.30 12.56
CA LEU A 203 -15.29 -0.30 11.29
C LEU A 203 -14.19 -1.27 10.84
N TYR A 204 -14.60 -2.49 10.52
CA TYR A 204 -13.71 -3.57 10.14
C TYR A 204 -13.93 -4.00 8.69
N GLN A 205 -13.01 -4.84 8.20
CA GLN A 205 -13.07 -5.42 6.86
C GLN A 205 -14.45 -6.05 6.59
N GLY A 206 -15.07 -5.65 5.47
CA GLY A 206 -16.36 -6.20 5.07
C GLY A 206 -17.57 -5.63 5.78
N GLN A 207 -17.42 -4.60 6.60
CA GLN A 207 -18.52 -3.97 7.33
C GLN A 207 -19.54 -3.33 6.39
N PHE A 208 -20.82 -3.45 6.71
CA PHE A 208 -21.93 -2.84 5.97
C PHE A 208 -22.23 -1.43 6.48
N LEU A 209 -22.37 -0.48 5.55
CA LEU A 209 -22.72 0.91 5.84
C LEU A 209 -23.92 1.32 4.97
N PRO A 210 -25.16 1.14 5.46
CA PRO A 210 -26.36 1.62 4.78
C PRO A 210 -26.56 3.13 4.89
#